data_3ef85a2f23a1d04a4257b8b31a595aee
#
_entry.id   3ef85a2f23a1d04a4257b8b31a595aee
#
_cell.length_a   1.000
_cell.length_b   1.000
_cell.length_c   1.000
_cell.angle_alpha   90.00
_cell.angle_beta   90.00
_cell.angle_gamma   90.00
#
_symmetry.space_group_name_H-M   'P 1'
#
loop_
_entity.id
_entity.type
_entity.pdbx_description
1 polymer ?
#
loop_
_entity_poly.entity_id
_entity_poly.type
_entity_poly.pdbx_seq_one_letter_code
_entity_poly.pdbx_strand_id
1 'polypeptide(L)'
;MKKIYILAIAAFAFTLNMNAQFTDDAESYDLGDMGSQNLDVWGVWSGSPNPAEDIDVVNDFALSGSQSLYVDDTGAMDVMLLTQNLDAGQWTLQFQAYIPAGRGAYMNIQGETENEGAGNGGSGVFNSSNLYFNQGATNAGVFLDEATGETEEYPEDAWFPVTIAFDLDAGTPTYHISINGNTVNDDPQPFAADAILGGLDLYSIDANNELYVDDVIFAEGSLGADDFNAAVFSVYPNPVVNTLNIQTADKVQNVTVYDVLGKVVMNVNPGVISPSLDMSSLNAGAYIVNVTINGTSKSVKVIK
;
A
#
# COMPACT_ATOMS: atom_id res chain seq x y z
N MET A 1 -41.24 -37.19 -29.58
CA MET A 1 -41.14 -36.07 -28.63
C MET A 1 -39.80 -36.19 -27.95
N LYS A 2 -38.81 -35.36 -28.33
CA LYS A 2 -37.47 -35.33 -27.71
C LYS A 2 -37.49 -34.34 -26.52
N LYS A 3 -37.25 -34.83 -25.30
CA LYS A 3 -37.14 -34.01 -24.11
C LYS A 3 -35.76 -33.38 -24.09
N ILE A 4 -35.71 -32.05 -24.20
CA ILE A 4 -34.48 -31.25 -24.03
C ILE A 4 -34.37 -30.98 -22.53
N TYR A 5 -33.33 -31.50 -21.89
CA TYR A 5 -32.96 -31.14 -20.52
C TYR A 5 -32.03 -29.94 -20.59
N ILE A 6 -32.49 -28.78 -20.14
CA ILE A 6 -31.66 -27.59 -19.93
C ILE A 6 -30.97 -27.78 -18.59
N LEU A 7 -29.68 -28.05 -18.62
CA LEU A 7 -28.82 -28.07 -17.44
C LEU A 7 -28.44 -26.61 -17.11
N ALA A 8 -29.11 -26.02 -16.13
CA ALA A 8 -28.74 -24.74 -15.59
C ALA A 8 -27.49 -24.94 -14.72
N ILE A 9 -26.31 -24.59 -15.25
CA ILE A 9 -25.09 -24.47 -14.48
C ILE A 9 -25.18 -23.13 -13.77
N ALA A 10 -25.50 -23.16 -12.47
CA ALA A 10 -25.34 -22.01 -11.61
C ALA A 10 -23.82 -21.80 -11.39
N ALA A 11 -23.24 -20.90 -12.14
CA ALA A 11 -21.91 -20.40 -11.84
C ALA A 11 -22.02 -19.54 -10.57
N PHE A 12 -21.63 -20.08 -9.43
CA PHE A 12 -21.34 -19.29 -8.23
C PHE A 12 -20.05 -18.52 -8.52
N ALA A 13 -20.19 -17.30 -9.01
CA ALA A 13 -19.12 -16.33 -8.95
C ALA A 13 -18.99 -15.91 -7.47
N PHE A 14 -18.02 -16.46 -6.76
CA PHE A 14 -17.52 -15.84 -5.55
C PHE A 14 -16.81 -14.56 -6.00
N THR A 15 -17.52 -13.46 -6.02
CA THR A 15 -16.91 -12.15 -5.94
C THR A 15 -16.48 -11.99 -4.50
N LEU A 16 -15.21 -12.20 -4.21
CA LEU A 16 -14.60 -11.62 -3.03
C LEU A 16 -14.66 -10.11 -3.26
N ASN A 17 -15.69 -9.48 -2.70
CA ASN A 17 -15.71 -8.04 -2.55
C ASN A 17 -14.68 -7.74 -1.45
N MET A 18 -13.44 -7.49 -1.83
CA MET A 18 -12.54 -6.77 -0.96
C MET A 18 -13.07 -5.34 -0.92
N ASN A 19 -13.70 -4.97 0.18
CA ASN A 19 -14.03 -3.59 0.46
C ASN A 19 -12.73 -2.98 1.02
N ALA A 20 -11.94 -2.34 0.14
CA ALA A 20 -10.93 -1.42 0.62
C ALA A 20 -11.66 -0.33 1.39
N GLN A 21 -11.24 -0.06 2.62
CA GLN A 21 -11.76 1.10 3.35
C GLN A 21 -11.27 2.38 2.67
N PHE A 22 -10.00 2.39 2.25
CA PHE A 22 -9.46 3.42 1.36
C PHE A 22 -8.24 2.90 0.57
N THR A 23 -7.92 3.61 -0.50
CA THR A 23 -6.67 3.53 -1.25
C THR A 23 -6.18 4.94 -1.50
N ASP A 24 -4.87 5.16 -1.45
CA ASP A 24 -4.25 6.47 -1.65
C ASP A 24 -2.94 6.30 -2.44
N ASP A 25 -2.88 6.89 -3.65
CA ASP A 25 -1.75 6.88 -4.55
C ASP A 25 -1.09 8.27 -4.71
N ALA A 26 -1.44 9.20 -3.82
CA ALA A 26 -1.01 10.60 -3.80
C ALA A 26 -1.35 11.45 -5.04
N GLU A 27 -1.82 10.86 -6.14
CA GLU A 27 -1.97 11.53 -7.44
C GLU A 27 -3.10 12.56 -7.49
N SER A 28 -4.01 12.55 -6.52
CA SER A 28 -5.16 13.46 -6.47
C SER A 28 -4.87 14.76 -5.72
N TYR A 29 -3.68 14.91 -5.12
CA TYR A 29 -3.33 16.03 -4.26
C TYR A 29 -2.50 17.09 -5.00
N ASP A 30 -2.55 18.31 -4.48
CA ASP A 30 -1.61 19.37 -4.87
C ASP A 30 -0.27 19.15 -4.13
N LEU A 31 0.85 19.48 -4.77
CA LEU A 31 2.19 19.39 -4.17
C LEU A 31 2.35 20.33 -2.95
N GLY A 32 3.11 19.87 -1.97
CA GLY A 32 3.35 20.55 -0.69
C GLY A 32 2.59 19.91 0.45
N ASP A 33 2.34 20.66 1.53
CA ASP A 33 1.70 20.14 2.73
C ASP A 33 0.37 19.43 2.43
N MET A 34 0.15 18.27 3.01
CA MET A 34 -1.13 17.55 2.92
C MET A 34 -2.27 18.44 3.43
N GLY A 35 -2.09 19.09 4.55
CA GLY A 35 -3.03 20.06 5.11
C GLY A 35 -4.41 19.47 5.30
N SER A 36 -5.39 20.02 4.57
CA SER A 36 -6.78 19.54 4.60
C SER A 36 -7.21 18.82 3.32
N GLN A 37 -6.27 18.31 2.52
CA GLN A 37 -6.59 17.68 1.24
C GLN A 37 -7.31 16.34 1.42
N ASN A 38 -6.98 15.57 2.49
CA ASN A 38 -7.66 14.31 2.81
C ASN A 38 -7.69 14.03 4.33
N LEU A 39 -8.53 14.71 5.06
CA LEU A 39 -8.68 14.58 6.53
C LEU A 39 -9.29 13.24 6.98
N ASP A 40 -9.87 12.46 6.06
CA ASP A 40 -10.40 11.13 6.38
C ASP A 40 -9.28 10.08 6.51
N VAL A 41 -8.11 10.34 5.92
CA VAL A 41 -6.97 9.41 5.89
C VAL A 41 -5.76 9.98 6.62
N TRP A 42 -5.48 11.28 6.48
CA TRP A 42 -4.26 11.91 7.00
C TRP A 42 -4.58 12.95 8.06
N GLY A 43 -3.92 12.85 9.19
CA GLY A 43 -4.04 13.78 10.29
C GLY A 43 -2.71 14.01 11.00
N VAL A 44 -2.69 14.94 11.94
CA VAL A 44 -1.54 15.23 12.79
C VAL A 44 -1.97 15.40 14.25
N TRP A 45 -1.05 15.22 15.18
CA TRP A 45 -1.33 15.24 16.62
C TRP A 45 -1.90 16.57 17.12
N SER A 46 -1.44 17.68 16.59
CA SER A 46 -1.90 19.03 16.97
C SER A 46 -3.19 19.46 16.28
N GLY A 47 -3.73 18.62 15.36
CA GLY A 47 -4.89 18.92 14.53
C GLY A 47 -4.53 19.54 13.18
N SER A 48 -5.11 19.00 12.12
CA SER A 48 -4.90 19.43 10.73
C SER A 48 -5.77 20.66 10.39
N PRO A 49 -5.29 21.54 9.50
CA PRO A 49 -3.96 21.54 8.89
C PRO A 49 -2.89 22.10 9.82
N ASN A 50 -1.72 21.50 9.84
CA ASN A 50 -0.55 22.01 10.51
C ASN A 50 0.72 21.77 9.67
N PRO A 51 1.16 22.70 8.82
CA PRO A 51 2.25 22.53 7.87
C PRO A 51 3.59 22.07 8.46
N ALA A 52 3.78 22.19 9.76
CA ALA A 52 5.02 21.73 10.42
C ALA A 52 4.97 20.25 10.79
N GLU A 53 3.78 19.67 10.89
CA GLU A 53 3.55 18.27 11.28
C GLU A 53 2.97 17.44 10.13
N ASP A 54 2.35 18.09 9.12
CA ASP A 54 1.72 17.40 7.99
C ASP A 54 2.74 16.64 7.13
N ILE A 55 2.30 15.56 6.50
CA ILE A 55 3.06 14.88 5.46
C ILE A 55 3.07 15.72 4.17
N ASP A 56 4.18 15.74 3.45
CA ASP A 56 4.29 16.47 2.20
C ASP A 56 3.93 15.60 0.99
N VAL A 57 3.23 16.18 0.03
CA VAL A 57 3.05 15.60 -1.31
C VAL A 57 4.19 16.08 -2.20
N VAL A 58 4.99 15.15 -2.71
CA VAL A 58 6.21 15.43 -3.46
C VAL A 58 6.25 14.71 -4.80
N ASN A 59 7.18 15.10 -5.68
CA ASN A 59 7.41 14.47 -6.98
C ASN A 59 8.88 14.09 -7.24
N ASP A 60 9.67 13.97 -6.18
CA ASP A 60 11.08 13.58 -6.27
C ASP A 60 11.24 12.08 -6.55
N PHE A 61 10.45 11.25 -5.86
CA PHE A 61 10.35 9.82 -6.06
C PHE A 61 8.88 9.42 -6.09
N ALA A 62 8.47 8.60 -7.04
CA ALA A 62 7.14 8.01 -7.12
C ALA A 62 7.25 6.57 -7.62
N LEU A 63 6.46 5.67 -7.06
CA LEU A 63 6.34 4.30 -7.55
C LEU A 63 5.28 4.22 -8.64
N SER A 64 4.09 4.71 -8.35
CA SER A 64 3.01 4.87 -9.32
C SER A 64 2.83 6.36 -9.68
N GLY A 65 2.27 6.64 -10.86
CA GLY A 65 2.01 8.01 -11.28
C GLY A 65 3.22 8.93 -11.32
N SER A 66 3.17 10.03 -10.58
CA SER A 66 4.19 11.09 -10.57
C SER A 66 4.42 11.72 -9.20
N GLN A 67 3.68 11.33 -8.19
CA GLN A 67 3.72 11.87 -6.84
C GLN A 67 3.84 10.76 -5.80
N SER A 68 4.32 11.11 -4.63
CA SER A 68 4.31 10.29 -3.43
C SER A 68 4.19 11.18 -2.20
N LEU A 69 4.09 10.57 -1.03
CA LEU A 69 4.06 11.24 0.26
C LEU A 69 5.44 11.18 0.91
N TYR A 70 5.83 12.22 1.63
CA TYR A 70 7.18 12.37 2.18
C TYR A 70 7.17 12.78 3.65
N VAL A 71 7.92 12.06 4.46
CA VAL A 71 8.23 12.40 5.86
C VAL A 71 9.70 12.78 5.97
N ASP A 72 9.98 14.01 6.35
CA ASP A 72 11.28 14.66 6.32
C ASP A 72 12.22 14.31 7.49
N ASP A 73 13.32 15.06 7.62
CA ASP A 73 14.34 14.93 8.65
C ASP A 73 14.34 16.09 9.69
N THR A 74 13.27 16.89 9.73
CA THR A 74 13.23 18.08 10.60
C THR A 74 12.99 17.76 12.07
N GLY A 75 12.45 16.58 12.38
CA GLY A 75 11.98 16.19 13.71
C GLY A 75 10.67 16.85 14.12
N ALA A 76 9.93 17.40 13.15
CA ALA A 76 8.66 18.08 13.38
C ALA A 76 7.46 17.38 12.76
N MET A 77 7.62 16.74 11.59
CA MET A 77 6.55 15.94 10.96
C MET A 77 6.17 14.79 11.88
N ASP A 78 4.87 14.69 12.17
CA ASP A 78 4.30 13.72 13.11
C ASP A 78 2.89 13.35 12.65
N VAL A 79 2.82 12.40 11.71
CA VAL A 79 1.71 12.17 10.81
C VAL A 79 0.96 10.92 11.20
N MET A 80 -0.35 11.02 11.27
CA MET A 80 -1.26 9.91 11.49
C MET A 80 -1.92 9.46 10.20
N LEU A 81 -1.71 8.21 9.79
CA LEU A 81 -2.56 7.52 8.84
C LEU A 81 -3.73 6.92 9.62
N LEU A 82 -4.94 7.48 9.44
CA LEU A 82 -6.12 7.19 10.24
C LEU A 82 -6.85 5.93 9.75
N THR A 83 -7.22 5.04 10.66
CA THR A 83 -7.98 3.81 10.38
C THR A 83 -9.41 3.84 10.94
N GLN A 84 -9.88 4.99 11.39
CA GLN A 84 -11.26 5.23 11.84
C GLN A 84 -11.65 4.48 13.13
N ASN A 85 -10.70 4.24 14.05
CA ASN A 85 -10.93 3.65 15.38
C ASN A 85 -11.69 2.31 15.32
N LEU A 86 -11.14 1.36 14.60
CA LEU A 86 -11.73 0.03 14.43
C LEU A 86 -11.54 -0.82 15.69
N ASP A 87 -12.59 -1.53 16.11
CA ASP A 87 -12.63 -2.38 17.31
C ASP A 87 -12.96 -3.85 17.00
N ALA A 88 -13.12 -4.22 15.73
CA ALA A 88 -13.46 -5.58 15.30
C ALA A 88 -13.00 -5.84 13.85
N GLY A 89 -12.97 -7.11 13.47
CA GLY A 89 -12.64 -7.57 12.14
C GLY A 89 -11.15 -7.88 11.95
N GLN A 90 -10.84 -8.40 10.77
CA GLN A 90 -9.46 -8.60 10.34
C GLN A 90 -9.17 -7.58 9.24
N TRP A 91 -8.04 -6.90 9.35
CA TRP A 91 -7.69 -5.77 8.49
C TRP A 91 -6.26 -5.88 8.00
N THR A 92 -5.96 -5.30 6.88
CA THR A 92 -4.59 -5.18 6.38
C THR A 92 -4.33 -3.77 5.88
N LEU A 93 -3.26 -3.17 6.40
CA LEU A 93 -2.65 -1.95 5.89
C LEU A 93 -1.42 -2.32 5.09
N GLN A 94 -1.34 -1.81 3.87
CA GLN A 94 -0.15 -1.91 3.03
C GLN A 94 0.19 -0.55 2.45
N PHE A 95 1.47 -0.30 2.35
CA PHE A 95 2.00 0.81 1.56
C PHE A 95 3.35 0.42 0.96
N GLN A 96 3.77 1.16 -0.05
CA GLN A 96 5.11 1.09 -0.57
C GLN A 96 5.97 2.13 0.13
N ALA A 97 7.14 1.72 0.58
CA ALA A 97 8.13 2.59 1.22
C ALA A 97 9.36 2.71 0.33
N TYR A 98 9.95 3.91 0.28
CA TYR A 98 11.28 4.13 -0.29
C TYR A 98 12.10 4.90 0.74
N ILE A 99 13.28 4.39 1.06
CA ILE A 99 14.21 4.99 2.01
C ILE A 99 15.56 5.13 1.30
N PRO A 100 16.08 6.34 1.10
CA PRO A 100 17.38 6.56 0.50
C PRO A 100 18.52 5.91 1.30
N ALA A 101 19.61 5.57 0.64
CA ALA A 101 20.76 4.91 1.27
C ALA A 101 21.31 5.69 2.48
N GLY A 102 21.43 4.99 3.60
CA GLY A 102 21.90 5.53 4.87
C GLY A 102 20.86 6.36 5.63
N ARG A 103 19.67 6.57 5.06
CA ARG A 103 18.55 7.21 5.76
C ARG A 103 17.77 6.18 6.58
N GLY A 104 16.84 6.67 7.39
CA GLY A 104 15.99 5.86 8.24
C GLY A 104 14.55 6.34 8.23
N ALA A 105 13.70 5.61 8.93
CA ALA A 105 12.32 6.00 9.16
C ALA A 105 11.83 5.43 10.49
N TYR A 106 10.70 5.95 10.95
CA TYR A 106 10.05 5.50 12.16
C TYR A 106 8.55 5.36 11.94
N MET A 107 7.98 4.34 12.56
CA MET A 107 6.53 4.19 12.66
C MET A 107 6.13 3.51 13.96
N ASN A 108 4.85 3.65 14.35
CA ASN A 108 4.23 2.85 15.39
C ASN A 108 2.73 2.71 15.14
N ILE A 109 2.11 1.71 15.76
CA ILE A 109 0.66 1.48 15.66
C ILE A 109 -0.01 2.20 16.83
N GLN A 110 -1.04 2.99 16.53
CA GLN A 110 -1.78 3.78 17.50
C GLN A 110 -3.12 3.14 17.86
N GLY A 111 -3.51 3.28 19.13
CA GLY A 111 -4.83 3.00 19.64
C GLY A 111 -5.83 4.09 19.28
N GLU A 112 -6.85 4.28 20.13
CA GLU A 112 -7.91 5.25 19.86
C GLU A 112 -7.36 6.65 19.54
N THR A 113 -7.79 7.21 18.42
CA THR A 113 -7.51 8.60 18.05
C THR A 113 -8.69 9.50 18.41
N GLU A 114 -8.41 10.70 18.92
CA GLU A 114 -9.44 11.70 19.18
C GLU A 114 -9.89 12.35 17.86
N ASN A 115 -11.16 12.77 17.80
CA ASN A 115 -11.72 13.51 16.67
C ASN A 115 -11.63 12.76 15.32
N GLU A 116 -12.19 11.57 15.26
CA GLU A 116 -12.38 10.82 14.01
C GLU A 116 -12.89 11.74 12.88
N GLY A 117 -12.30 11.63 11.69
CA GLY A 117 -12.67 12.41 10.52
C GLY A 117 -12.36 13.92 10.61
N ALA A 118 -11.71 14.38 11.67
CA ALA A 118 -11.31 15.78 11.82
C ALA A 118 -9.82 16.00 11.49
N GLY A 119 -9.11 14.96 11.10
CA GLY A 119 -7.68 15.02 10.79
C GLY A 119 -6.80 15.30 12.01
N ASN A 120 -7.35 15.16 13.21
CA ASN A 120 -6.59 15.32 14.46
C ASN A 120 -6.07 13.95 14.89
N GLY A 121 -4.81 13.90 15.27
CA GLY A 121 -4.21 12.76 15.94
C GLY A 121 -4.82 12.52 17.31
N GLY A 122 -4.44 11.45 17.93
CA GLY A 122 -5.05 11.01 19.16
C GLY A 122 -4.30 11.37 20.42
N SER A 123 -4.55 10.59 21.45
CA SER A 123 -3.96 10.77 22.79
C SER A 123 -2.57 10.14 22.94
N GLY A 124 -1.97 9.57 21.88
CA GLY A 124 -0.68 8.90 21.96
C GLY A 124 -0.74 7.53 22.66
N VAL A 125 -1.75 6.73 22.32
CA VAL A 125 -1.89 5.36 22.84
C VAL A 125 -1.14 4.41 21.91
N PHE A 126 0.02 3.96 22.31
CA PHE A 126 0.88 3.08 21.52
C PHE A 126 0.43 1.62 21.64
N ASN A 127 -0.04 1.03 20.55
CA ASN A 127 -0.41 -0.38 20.46
C ASN A 127 0.73 -1.27 19.96
N SER A 128 1.77 -0.70 19.36
CA SER A 128 3.04 -1.38 19.11
C SER A 128 4.17 -0.75 19.90
N SER A 129 5.34 -1.40 19.88
CA SER A 129 6.60 -0.76 20.22
C SER A 129 7.02 0.24 19.14
N ASN A 130 8.18 0.84 19.34
CA ASN A 130 8.86 1.59 18.29
C ASN A 130 9.32 0.65 17.17
N LEU A 131 9.03 1.03 15.94
CA LEU A 131 9.35 0.30 14.72
C LEU A 131 10.31 1.17 13.89
N TYR A 132 11.53 0.73 13.75
CA TYR A 132 12.60 1.53 13.12
C TYR A 132 13.08 0.95 11.81
N PHE A 133 13.32 1.81 10.85
CA PHE A 133 14.15 1.53 9.68
C PHE A 133 15.50 2.23 9.89
N ASN A 134 16.63 1.51 9.85
CA ASN A 134 17.98 2.03 10.10
C ASN A 134 18.08 2.83 11.39
N GLN A 135 17.72 2.23 12.53
CA GLN A 135 17.71 2.90 13.83
C GLN A 135 19.02 3.64 14.12
N GLY A 136 18.92 4.97 14.36
CA GLY A 136 20.05 5.82 14.71
C GLY A 136 21.15 5.84 13.65
N ALA A 137 20.84 5.61 12.38
CA ALA A 137 21.78 5.54 11.25
C ALA A 137 22.90 4.50 11.41
N THR A 138 22.66 3.40 12.14
CA THR A 138 23.69 2.40 12.45
C THR A 138 23.42 1.04 11.81
N ASN A 139 22.23 0.81 11.28
CA ASN A 139 21.78 -0.46 10.72
C ASN A 139 21.11 -0.26 9.35
N ALA A 140 21.86 0.30 8.39
CA ALA A 140 21.39 0.57 7.04
C ALA A 140 20.73 -0.68 6.40
N GLY A 141 19.56 -0.51 5.80
CA GLY A 141 18.80 -1.60 5.18
C GLY A 141 18.17 -2.61 6.15
N VAL A 142 18.10 -2.28 7.46
CA VAL A 142 17.52 -3.18 8.47
C VAL A 142 16.36 -2.51 9.18
N PHE A 143 15.21 -3.18 9.17
CA PHE A 143 14.05 -2.90 10.01
C PHE A 143 14.21 -3.57 11.38
N LEU A 144 13.73 -2.92 12.44
CA LEU A 144 13.75 -3.42 13.82
C LEU A 144 12.39 -3.21 14.48
N ASP A 145 11.81 -4.28 15.02
CA ASP A 145 10.79 -4.21 16.06
C ASP A 145 11.48 -4.15 17.43
N GLU A 146 11.42 -3.00 18.10
CA GLU A 146 12.18 -2.78 19.35
C GLU A 146 11.69 -3.68 20.50
N ALA A 147 10.40 -4.05 20.56
CA ALA A 147 9.87 -4.87 21.64
C ALA A 147 10.35 -6.31 21.59
N THR A 148 10.42 -6.88 20.39
CA THR A 148 10.82 -8.28 20.17
C THR A 148 12.32 -8.39 19.95
N GLY A 149 12.96 -7.34 19.43
CA GLY A 149 14.33 -7.32 18.94
C GLY A 149 14.49 -8.03 17.60
N GLU A 150 13.38 -8.42 16.94
CA GLU A 150 13.41 -9.06 15.64
C GLU A 150 13.63 -8.04 14.53
N THR A 151 14.31 -8.51 13.49
CA THR A 151 14.76 -7.64 12.38
C THR A 151 14.45 -8.28 11.04
N GLU A 152 14.28 -7.43 10.01
CA GLU A 152 14.15 -7.88 8.62
C GLU A 152 14.92 -6.93 7.70
N GLU A 153 15.44 -7.45 6.58
CA GLU A 153 16.16 -6.65 5.60
C GLU A 153 15.20 -5.96 4.62
N TYR A 154 15.51 -4.71 4.25
CA TYR A 154 14.85 -3.98 3.18
C TYR A 154 15.88 -3.37 2.21
N PRO A 155 15.53 -3.18 0.92
CA PRO A 155 16.43 -2.55 -0.03
C PRO A 155 16.47 -1.02 0.21
N GLU A 156 17.67 -0.44 0.27
CA GLU A 156 17.86 1.00 0.19
C GLU A 156 17.79 1.47 -1.27
N ASP A 157 17.44 2.75 -1.52
CA ASP A 157 17.32 3.33 -2.87
C ASP A 157 16.34 2.58 -3.80
N ALA A 158 15.37 1.88 -3.23
CA ALA A 158 14.37 1.14 -3.98
C ALA A 158 13.04 1.07 -3.21
N TRP A 159 11.93 1.02 -3.92
CA TRP A 159 10.61 0.81 -3.34
C TRP A 159 10.45 -0.63 -2.85
N PHE A 160 9.83 -0.80 -1.68
CA PHE A 160 9.51 -2.08 -1.09
C PHE A 160 8.18 -2.04 -0.32
N PRO A 161 7.43 -3.15 -0.26
CA PRO A 161 6.18 -3.20 0.48
C PRO A 161 6.42 -3.29 1.99
N VAL A 162 5.64 -2.52 2.73
CA VAL A 162 5.40 -2.67 4.17
C VAL A 162 3.96 -3.12 4.35
N THR A 163 3.77 -4.22 5.09
CA THR A 163 2.45 -4.81 5.33
C THR A 163 2.23 -5.01 6.80
N ILE A 164 1.07 -4.61 7.29
CA ILE A 164 0.64 -4.85 8.65
C ILE A 164 -0.74 -5.49 8.61
N ALA A 165 -0.83 -6.75 9.04
CA ALA A 165 -2.10 -7.46 9.20
C ALA A 165 -2.57 -7.34 10.65
N PHE A 166 -3.84 -7.05 10.87
CA PHE A 166 -4.47 -6.88 12.16
C PHE A 166 -5.58 -7.93 12.35
N ASP A 167 -5.64 -8.53 13.54
CA ASP A 167 -6.76 -9.36 13.98
C ASP A 167 -7.37 -8.73 15.24
N LEU A 168 -8.46 -7.96 15.05
CA LEU A 168 -9.17 -7.30 16.13
C LEU A 168 -10.22 -8.21 16.78
N ASP A 169 -10.52 -9.36 16.17
CA ASP A 169 -11.44 -10.38 16.73
C ASP A 169 -10.73 -11.33 17.69
N ALA A 170 -9.41 -11.27 17.80
CA ALA A 170 -8.65 -12.02 18.80
C ALA A 170 -9.02 -11.58 20.23
N GLY A 171 -8.89 -12.46 21.20
CA GLY A 171 -9.19 -12.13 22.62
C GLY A 171 -8.38 -10.94 23.16
N THR A 172 -7.19 -10.72 22.65
CA THR A 172 -6.41 -9.48 22.66
C THR A 172 -6.09 -9.20 21.20
N PRO A 173 -6.42 -8.03 20.65
CA PRO A 173 -6.08 -7.67 19.29
C PRO A 173 -4.60 -7.84 19.01
N THR A 174 -4.27 -8.25 17.80
CA THR A 174 -2.88 -8.53 17.40
C THR A 174 -2.54 -7.85 16.08
N TYR A 175 -1.25 -7.66 15.85
CA TYR A 175 -0.70 -7.24 14.56
C TYR A 175 0.44 -8.16 14.12
N HIS A 176 0.69 -8.21 12.82
CA HIS A 176 1.74 -8.99 12.19
C HIS A 176 2.37 -8.17 11.06
N ILE A 177 3.69 -7.99 11.11
CA ILE A 177 4.42 -7.12 10.16
C ILE A 177 5.18 -7.96 9.16
N SER A 178 5.14 -7.54 7.90
CA SER A 178 6.03 -8.03 6.85
C SER A 178 6.72 -6.86 6.17
N ILE A 179 8.02 -6.98 5.97
CA ILE A 179 8.89 -6.01 5.31
C ILE A 179 9.46 -6.66 4.05
N ASN A 180 9.31 -5.99 2.91
CA ASN A 180 9.78 -6.50 1.62
C ASN A 180 9.29 -7.93 1.31
N GLY A 181 8.07 -8.27 1.75
CA GLY A 181 7.44 -9.57 1.57
C GLY A 181 7.87 -10.65 2.56
N ASN A 182 8.81 -10.36 3.47
CA ASN A 182 9.24 -11.27 4.51
C ASN A 182 8.60 -10.91 5.85
N THR A 183 8.17 -11.92 6.58
CA THR A 183 7.58 -11.75 7.90
C THR A 183 8.65 -11.39 8.93
N VAL A 184 8.41 -10.35 9.72
CA VAL A 184 9.33 -9.90 10.77
C VAL A 184 9.26 -10.84 11.98
N ASN A 185 8.05 -11.14 12.44
CA ASN A 185 7.80 -11.94 13.64
C ASN A 185 7.16 -13.27 13.25
N ASP A 186 7.61 -14.39 13.82
CA ASP A 186 6.99 -15.70 13.58
C ASP A 186 5.55 -15.76 14.11
N ASP A 187 5.27 -15.09 15.25
CA ASP A 187 3.96 -15.02 15.89
C ASP A 187 3.39 -13.59 15.86
N PRO A 188 2.06 -13.42 15.68
CA PRO A 188 1.41 -12.12 15.81
C PRO A 188 1.67 -11.48 17.18
N GLN A 189 1.95 -10.18 17.20
CA GLN A 189 2.22 -9.42 18.41
C GLN A 189 0.94 -8.84 18.99
N PRO A 190 0.70 -8.93 20.30
CA PRO A 190 -0.50 -8.36 20.92
C PRO A 190 -0.42 -6.82 20.95
N PHE A 191 -1.59 -6.18 20.83
CA PHE A 191 -1.70 -4.75 21.14
C PHE A 191 -1.30 -4.49 22.60
N ALA A 192 -0.49 -3.43 22.78
CA ALA A 192 0.15 -3.18 24.08
C ALA A 192 -0.78 -2.46 25.07
N ALA A 193 -1.68 -1.58 24.61
CA ALA A 193 -2.38 -0.65 25.48
C ALA A 193 -3.90 -0.59 25.26
N ASP A 194 -4.39 -0.64 24.03
CA ASP A 194 -5.79 -0.45 23.68
C ASP A 194 -6.27 -1.57 22.74
N ALA A 195 -7.58 -1.83 22.74
CA ALA A 195 -8.20 -2.79 21.83
C ALA A 195 -8.60 -2.16 20.47
N ILE A 196 -8.40 -0.87 20.32
CA ILE A 196 -8.81 -0.09 19.14
C ILE A 196 -7.61 0.10 18.19
N LEU A 197 -7.85 -0.05 16.91
CA LEU A 197 -6.91 0.33 15.85
C LEU A 197 -7.25 1.76 15.39
N GLY A 198 -6.51 2.75 15.87
CA GLY A 198 -6.72 4.15 15.54
C GLY A 198 -5.94 4.61 14.32
N GLY A 199 -4.74 4.05 14.10
CA GLY A 199 -3.93 4.43 12.95
C GLY A 199 -2.49 3.94 13.00
N LEU A 200 -1.73 4.41 12.02
CA LEU A 200 -0.27 4.28 11.96
C LEU A 200 0.34 5.67 12.08
N ASP A 201 1.24 5.83 13.02
CA ASP A 201 2.02 7.05 13.19
C ASP A 201 3.33 6.94 12.39
N LEU A 202 3.63 7.97 11.61
CA LEU A 202 4.86 8.16 10.85
C LEU A 202 5.53 9.43 11.35
N TYR A 203 6.64 9.30 12.06
CA TYR A 203 7.30 10.41 12.74
C TYR A 203 8.70 10.66 12.21
N SER A 204 9.03 11.93 11.99
CA SER A 204 10.38 12.42 11.69
C SER A 204 11.26 12.33 12.94
N ILE A 205 11.74 11.13 13.27
CA ILE A 205 12.33 10.84 14.59
C ILE A 205 13.70 11.49 14.82
N ASP A 206 14.47 11.69 13.77
CA ASP A 206 15.80 12.30 13.84
C ASP A 206 16.25 12.86 12.47
N ALA A 207 17.43 13.49 12.46
CA ALA A 207 18.00 14.09 11.25
C ALA A 207 18.42 13.09 10.14
N ASN A 208 18.25 11.80 10.34
CA ASN A 208 18.42 10.78 9.28
C ASN A 208 17.09 10.33 8.69
N ASN A 209 15.96 10.77 9.24
CA ASN A 209 14.66 10.36 8.74
C ASN A 209 14.48 10.85 7.30
N GLU A 210 14.11 9.96 6.40
CA GLU A 210 13.74 10.30 5.03
C GLU A 210 12.93 9.13 4.47
N LEU A 211 11.60 9.25 4.53
CA LEU A 211 10.66 8.21 4.10
C LEU A 211 9.74 8.73 3.02
N TYR A 212 9.67 8.03 1.91
CA TYR A 212 8.63 8.22 0.90
C TYR A 212 7.63 7.08 0.99
N VAL A 213 6.35 7.41 0.88
CA VAL A 213 5.22 6.49 0.94
C VAL A 213 4.37 6.63 -0.30
N ASP A 214 3.98 5.51 -0.89
CA ASP A 214 3.13 5.47 -2.09
C ASP A 214 2.20 4.24 -2.05
N ASP A 215 1.16 4.24 -2.90
CA ASP A 215 0.24 3.10 -3.08
C ASP A 215 -0.29 2.53 -1.75
N VAL A 216 -0.85 3.39 -0.89
CA VAL A 216 -1.44 2.98 0.38
C VAL A 216 -2.76 2.25 0.14
N ILE A 217 -2.94 1.10 0.78
CA ILE A 217 -4.18 0.31 0.76
C ILE A 217 -4.53 -0.09 2.19
N PHE A 218 -5.74 0.22 2.63
CA PHE A 218 -6.30 -0.30 3.86
C PHE A 218 -7.60 -1.03 3.56
N ALA A 219 -7.66 -2.33 3.86
CA ALA A 219 -8.76 -3.19 3.47
C ALA A 219 -9.13 -4.19 4.56
N GLU A 220 -10.44 -4.53 4.64
CA GLU A 220 -10.93 -5.63 5.46
C GLU A 220 -10.48 -6.99 4.91
N GLY A 221 -10.05 -7.87 5.79
CA GLY A 221 -9.56 -9.21 5.47
C GLY A 221 -8.04 -9.28 5.36
N SER A 222 -7.56 -10.50 5.24
CA SER A 222 -6.17 -10.77 4.88
C SER A 222 -5.99 -10.47 3.40
N LEU A 223 -5.20 -9.47 3.08
CA LEU A 223 -4.57 -9.45 1.76
C LEU A 223 -3.70 -10.71 1.73
N GLY A 224 -4.05 -11.71 0.94
CA GLY A 224 -3.26 -12.93 0.85
C GLY A 224 -1.82 -12.59 0.43
N ALA A 225 -0.83 -13.39 0.86
CA ALA A 225 0.53 -13.26 0.35
C ALA A 225 0.59 -13.31 -1.19
N ASP A 226 -0.42 -13.89 -1.82
CA ASP A 226 -0.60 -13.92 -3.28
C ASP A 226 -1.10 -12.57 -3.84
N ASP A 227 -1.82 -11.76 -3.07
CA ASP A 227 -2.25 -10.41 -3.46
C ASP A 227 -1.08 -9.40 -3.37
N PHE A 228 -0.08 -9.70 -2.55
CA PHE A 228 1.11 -8.88 -2.33
C PHE A 228 2.28 -9.19 -3.26
N ASN A 229 2.50 -10.48 -3.52
CA ASN A 229 3.44 -10.93 -4.55
C ASN A 229 2.88 -10.78 -5.97
N ALA A 230 1.63 -10.35 -6.10
CA ALA A 230 1.12 -9.85 -7.36
C ALA A 230 1.86 -8.55 -7.67
N ALA A 231 3.04 -8.73 -8.19
CA ALA A 231 4.01 -7.79 -8.68
C ALA A 231 3.47 -6.37 -8.74
N VAL A 232 4.07 -5.52 -7.95
CA VAL A 232 3.95 -4.09 -8.15
C VAL A 232 4.33 -3.82 -9.59
N PHE A 233 3.35 -3.52 -10.41
CA PHE A 233 3.58 -3.06 -11.76
C PHE A 233 2.73 -1.82 -12.01
N SER A 234 3.29 -0.87 -12.67
CA SER A 234 2.57 0.27 -13.20
C SER A 234 2.45 0.18 -14.71
N VAL A 235 1.43 0.83 -15.27
CA VAL A 235 1.25 0.93 -16.72
C VAL A 235 1.14 2.38 -17.14
N TYR A 236 1.91 2.77 -18.14
CA TYR A 236 1.90 4.13 -18.65
C TYR A 236 2.21 4.20 -20.16
N PRO A 237 1.75 5.28 -20.84
CA PRO A 237 0.80 6.28 -20.37
C PRO A 237 -0.63 5.71 -20.28
N ASN A 238 -1.46 6.26 -19.42
CA ASN A 238 -2.90 6.01 -19.40
C ASN A 238 -3.64 7.37 -19.34
N PRO A 239 -4.31 7.84 -20.41
CA PRO A 239 -4.64 7.12 -21.64
C PRO A 239 -3.43 6.78 -22.52
N VAL A 240 -3.48 5.59 -23.15
CA VAL A 240 -2.47 5.12 -24.09
C VAL A 240 -2.81 5.54 -25.52
N VAL A 241 -1.80 5.97 -26.28
CA VAL A 241 -1.97 6.29 -27.72
C VAL A 241 -1.61 5.07 -28.57
N ASN A 242 -0.38 4.60 -28.51
CA ASN A 242 0.09 3.48 -29.32
C ASN A 242 0.79 2.40 -28.48
N THR A 243 1.62 2.79 -27.51
CA THR A 243 2.44 1.88 -26.73
C THR A 243 2.09 2.02 -25.28
N LEU A 244 1.74 0.92 -24.63
CA LEU A 244 1.58 0.79 -23.19
C LEU A 244 2.85 0.18 -22.63
N ASN A 245 3.50 0.86 -21.71
CA ASN A 245 4.63 0.31 -20.99
C ASN A 245 4.13 -0.33 -19.69
N ILE A 246 4.73 -1.45 -19.32
CA ILE A 246 4.52 -2.09 -18.03
C ILE A 246 5.83 -1.98 -17.28
N GLN A 247 5.86 -1.24 -16.19
CA GLN A 247 7.04 -1.14 -15.33
C GLN A 247 6.91 -2.16 -14.20
N THR A 248 7.93 -2.95 -13.97
CA THR A 248 7.95 -4.00 -12.95
C THR A 248 9.40 -4.37 -12.60
N ALA A 249 9.64 -4.82 -11.38
CA ALA A 249 10.94 -5.34 -10.94
C ALA A 249 11.19 -6.78 -11.46
N ASP A 250 10.13 -7.54 -11.74
CA ASP A 250 10.19 -8.94 -12.12
C ASP A 250 9.84 -9.18 -13.59
N LYS A 251 10.17 -10.40 -14.10
CA LYS A 251 9.84 -10.79 -15.47
C LYS A 251 8.33 -11.00 -15.64
N VAL A 252 7.73 -10.28 -16.58
CA VAL A 252 6.35 -10.50 -16.97
C VAL A 252 6.25 -11.79 -17.77
N GLN A 253 5.49 -12.75 -17.25
CA GLN A 253 5.28 -14.06 -17.87
C GLN A 253 4.21 -14.01 -18.97
N ASN A 254 3.08 -13.35 -18.68
CA ASN A 254 1.97 -13.22 -19.63
C ASN A 254 1.30 -11.85 -19.47
N VAL A 255 0.82 -11.30 -20.57
CA VAL A 255 -0.10 -10.15 -20.59
C VAL A 255 -1.28 -10.47 -21.47
N THR A 256 -2.49 -10.39 -20.91
CA THR A 256 -3.74 -10.56 -21.63
C THR A 256 -4.56 -9.28 -21.57
N VAL A 257 -4.97 -8.76 -22.72
CA VAL A 257 -5.82 -7.55 -22.80
C VAL A 257 -7.24 -7.99 -23.19
N TYR A 258 -8.21 -7.51 -22.42
CA TYR A 258 -9.63 -7.74 -22.64
C TYR A 258 -10.32 -6.43 -23.03
N ASP A 259 -11.32 -6.51 -23.89
CA ASP A 259 -12.27 -5.41 -24.07
C ASP A 259 -13.31 -5.38 -22.93
N VAL A 260 -14.16 -4.35 -22.91
CA VAL A 260 -15.21 -4.18 -21.87
C VAL A 260 -16.27 -5.31 -21.85
N LEU A 261 -16.32 -6.16 -22.87
CA LEU A 261 -17.21 -7.33 -22.94
C LEU A 261 -16.49 -8.61 -22.46
N GLY A 262 -15.24 -8.51 -22.00
CA GLY A 262 -14.43 -9.64 -21.54
C GLY A 262 -13.82 -10.48 -22.67
N LYS A 263 -13.85 -9.99 -23.92
CA LYS A 263 -13.21 -10.68 -25.04
C LYS A 263 -11.71 -10.39 -25.03
N VAL A 264 -10.89 -11.43 -25.14
CA VAL A 264 -9.44 -11.28 -25.33
C VAL A 264 -9.17 -10.61 -26.68
N VAL A 265 -8.51 -9.46 -26.67
CA VAL A 265 -8.10 -8.70 -27.85
C VAL A 265 -6.59 -8.74 -28.09
N MET A 266 -5.80 -9.10 -27.05
CA MET A 266 -4.37 -9.33 -27.16
C MET A 266 -3.92 -10.32 -26.09
N ASN A 267 -2.94 -11.19 -26.43
CA ASN A 267 -2.26 -12.05 -25.45
C ASN A 267 -0.81 -12.19 -25.88
N VAL A 268 0.12 -11.87 -24.98
CA VAL A 268 1.56 -11.93 -25.22
C VAL A 268 2.30 -12.51 -24.02
N ASN A 269 3.42 -13.17 -24.27
CA ASN A 269 4.31 -13.72 -23.25
C ASN A 269 5.68 -13.03 -23.35
N PRO A 270 5.87 -11.87 -22.75
CA PRO A 270 7.08 -11.07 -22.94
C PRO A 270 8.35 -11.75 -22.42
N GLY A 271 8.30 -12.39 -21.25
CA GLY A 271 9.44 -13.06 -20.63
C GLY A 271 10.58 -12.13 -20.21
N VAL A 272 10.31 -10.82 -20.14
CA VAL A 272 11.30 -9.77 -19.81
C VAL A 272 10.77 -8.87 -18.69
N ILE A 273 11.68 -8.15 -18.03
CA ILE A 273 11.36 -7.09 -17.07
C ILE A 273 10.88 -5.86 -17.86
N SER A 274 9.84 -5.21 -17.36
CA SER A 274 9.29 -3.95 -17.90
C SER A 274 9.02 -3.96 -19.42
N PRO A 275 8.14 -4.85 -19.92
CA PRO A 275 7.82 -4.93 -21.35
C PRO A 275 6.97 -3.75 -21.82
N SER A 276 6.99 -3.52 -23.14
CA SER A 276 6.09 -2.60 -23.82
C SER A 276 5.14 -3.36 -24.73
N LEU A 277 3.87 -2.93 -24.78
CA LEU A 277 2.81 -3.50 -25.60
C LEU A 277 2.43 -2.53 -26.72
N ASP A 278 2.39 -3.01 -27.95
CA ASP A 278 1.84 -2.25 -29.07
C ASP A 278 0.32 -2.37 -29.11
N MET A 279 -0.36 -1.32 -28.66
CA MET A 279 -1.82 -1.22 -28.67
C MET A 279 -2.35 -0.42 -29.91
N SER A 280 -1.52 -0.09 -30.87
CA SER A 280 -1.89 0.74 -32.03
C SER A 280 -3.04 0.17 -32.85
N SER A 281 -3.15 -1.15 -32.92
CA SER A 281 -4.21 -1.86 -33.63
C SER A 281 -5.57 -1.88 -32.93
N LEU A 282 -5.63 -1.50 -31.64
CA LEU A 282 -6.87 -1.48 -30.88
C LEU A 282 -7.62 -0.17 -31.11
N ASN A 283 -8.95 -0.21 -31.04
CA ASN A 283 -9.79 0.99 -31.14
C ASN A 283 -9.73 1.82 -29.85
N ALA A 284 -10.11 3.10 -29.94
CA ALA A 284 -10.29 3.93 -28.76
C ALA A 284 -11.37 3.33 -27.85
N GLY A 285 -11.10 3.24 -26.54
CA GLY A 285 -12.00 2.64 -25.56
C GLY A 285 -11.30 2.21 -24.29
N ALA A 286 -12.07 1.63 -23.36
CA ALA A 286 -11.54 1.06 -22.12
C ALA A 286 -11.16 -0.41 -22.32
N TYR A 287 -10.06 -0.82 -21.72
CA TYR A 287 -9.53 -2.18 -21.74
C TYR A 287 -9.13 -2.61 -20.34
N ILE A 288 -9.19 -3.92 -20.09
CA ILE A 288 -8.62 -4.53 -18.89
C ILE A 288 -7.33 -5.24 -19.30
N VAL A 289 -6.23 -4.83 -18.75
CA VAL A 289 -4.91 -5.45 -18.97
C VAL A 289 -4.61 -6.33 -17.77
N ASN A 290 -4.54 -7.65 -17.99
CA ASN A 290 -4.18 -8.63 -16.97
C ASN A 290 -2.71 -9.01 -17.17
N VAL A 291 -1.90 -8.83 -16.15
CA VAL A 291 -0.45 -9.09 -16.17
C VAL A 291 -0.13 -10.21 -15.20
N THR A 292 0.60 -11.23 -15.65
CA THR A 292 1.04 -12.36 -14.83
C THR A 292 2.54 -12.27 -14.58
N ILE A 293 2.92 -12.25 -13.30
CA ILE A 293 4.29 -12.19 -12.82
C ILE A 293 4.43 -13.21 -11.68
N ASN A 294 5.49 -14.01 -11.69
CA ASN A 294 5.76 -15.07 -10.68
C ASN A 294 4.57 -16.01 -10.43
N GLY A 295 3.76 -16.26 -11.48
CA GLY A 295 2.56 -17.13 -11.39
C GLY A 295 1.29 -16.43 -10.92
N THR A 296 1.37 -15.19 -10.47
CA THR A 296 0.23 -14.39 -10.00
C THR A 296 -0.21 -13.39 -11.08
N SER A 297 -1.52 -13.16 -11.18
CA SER A 297 -2.11 -12.28 -12.18
C SER A 297 -2.84 -11.10 -11.54
N LYS A 298 -2.57 -9.89 -12.02
CA LYS A 298 -3.26 -8.66 -11.61
C LYS A 298 -3.82 -7.94 -12.84
N SER A 299 -4.96 -7.26 -12.67
CA SER A 299 -5.64 -6.53 -13.74
C SER A 299 -5.63 -5.04 -13.47
N VAL A 300 -5.42 -4.26 -14.53
CA VAL A 300 -5.49 -2.80 -14.49
C VAL A 300 -6.38 -2.30 -15.64
N LYS A 301 -7.14 -1.22 -15.40
CA LYS A 301 -7.93 -0.54 -16.42
C LYS A 301 -7.08 0.43 -17.19
N VAL A 302 -7.10 0.32 -18.50
CA VAL A 302 -6.38 1.21 -19.42
C VAL A 302 -7.38 1.86 -20.38
N ILE A 303 -7.21 3.13 -20.64
CA ILE A 303 -7.97 3.91 -21.63
C ILE A 303 -7.10 4.10 -22.87
N LYS A 304 -7.69 3.85 -24.04
CA LYS A 304 -7.03 4.13 -25.34
C LYS A 304 -7.80 5.19 -26.12
#